data_f28a894f4b436dfe88049966ab126917
#
_entry.id   f28a894f4b436dfe88049966ab126917
#
_cell.length_a   1.000
_cell.length_b   1.000
_cell.length_c   1.000
_cell.angle_alpha   90.00
_cell.angle_beta   90.00
_cell.angle_gamma   90.00
#
_symmetry.space_group_name_H-M   'P 1'
#
loop_
_entity.id
_entity.type
_entity.pdbx_description
1 polymer ?
#
loop_
_entity_poly.entity_id
_entity_poly.type
_entity_poly.pdbx_seq_one_letter_code
_entity_poly.pdbx_strand_id
1 'polypeptide(L)'
;DSDELDVVLDKAVASLDARSQRNGAELWEAEKAPPERVLLSFLRGKTDNVSAVRGYLQAHQIDPDSRQLFLLAIQMDNYTGCVACFRAGELFDYAVENILQEIVGEYGGGIVFHSEGHVFYTVLHVAAKSSIISPKDRALSICERFRISIKNNLKNTCSIYIDQPRWL
;
A
#
# COMPACT_ATOMS: atom_id res chain seq x y z
N ASP A 1 -4.40 14.93 -0.41
CA ASP A 1 -3.76 15.90 -1.28
C ASP A 1 -2.74 15.19 -2.16
N SER A 2 -2.74 15.41 -3.50
CA SER A 2 -1.89 14.63 -4.42
C SER A 2 -0.39 14.90 -4.22
N ASP A 3 -0.02 16.10 -3.81
CA ASP A 3 1.36 16.49 -3.57
C ASP A 3 1.96 15.75 -2.37
N GLU A 4 1.17 15.52 -1.33
CA GLU A 4 1.58 14.78 -0.16
C GLU A 4 1.73 13.29 -0.46
N LEU A 5 0.85 12.72 -1.29
CA LEU A 5 0.98 11.34 -1.77
C LEU A 5 2.26 11.16 -2.58
N ASP A 6 2.59 12.08 -3.47
CA ASP A 6 3.82 12.03 -4.26
C ASP A 6 5.06 12.07 -3.38
N VAL A 7 5.08 12.90 -2.34
CA VAL A 7 6.18 12.94 -1.37
C VAL A 7 6.34 11.62 -0.62
N VAL A 8 5.24 11.02 -0.20
CA VAL A 8 5.24 9.72 0.49
C VAL A 8 5.75 8.61 -0.43
N LEU A 9 5.29 8.57 -1.67
CA LEU A 9 5.75 7.62 -2.68
C LEU A 9 7.23 7.82 -3.02
N ASP A 10 7.70 9.06 -3.09
CA ASP A 10 9.12 9.36 -3.32
C ASP A 10 10.02 8.81 -2.23
N LYS A 11 9.65 8.98 -0.99
CA LYS A 11 10.39 8.44 0.16
C LYS A 11 10.43 6.93 0.14
N ALA A 12 9.31 6.28 -0.20
CA ALA A 12 9.23 4.84 -0.27
C ALA A 12 10.13 4.27 -1.37
N VAL A 13 10.12 4.86 -2.55
CA VAL A 13 10.98 4.44 -3.66
C VAL A 13 12.46 4.65 -3.30
N ALA A 14 12.81 5.77 -2.70
CA ALA A 14 14.17 6.03 -2.25
C ALA A 14 14.65 4.98 -1.23
N SER A 15 13.82 4.59 -0.27
CA SER A 15 14.11 3.54 0.70
C SER A 15 14.34 2.18 0.03
N LEU A 16 13.49 1.81 -0.92
CA LEU A 16 13.61 0.56 -1.67
C LEU A 16 14.87 0.54 -2.52
N ASP A 17 15.22 1.64 -3.16
CA ASP A 17 16.44 1.78 -3.96
C ASP A 17 17.70 1.67 -3.09
N ALA A 18 17.71 2.29 -1.92
CA ALA A 18 18.82 2.18 -0.97
C ALA A 18 19.03 0.74 -0.49
N ARG A 19 17.94 0.02 -0.22
CA ARG A 19 17.98 -1.39 0.15
C ARG A 19 18.54 -2.26 -0.99
N SER A 20 18.11 -2.00 -2.21
CA SER A 20 18.58 -2.71 -3.41
C SER A 20 20.08 -2.49 -3.64
N GLN A 21 20.60 -1.29 -3.39
CA GLN A 21 22.03 -0.98 -3.51
C GLN A 21 22.88 -1.66 -2.44
N ARG A 22 22.36 -1.89 -1.24
CA ARG A 22 23.06 -2.62 -0.17
C ARG A 22 23.26 -4.10 -0.49
N ASN A 23 22.38 -4.67 -1.29
CA ASN A 23 22.41 -6.06 -1.71
C ASN A 23 23.10 -6.23 -3.06
N GLY A 24 24.15 -5.48 -3.35
CA GLY A 24 24.81 -5.31 -4.64
C GLY A 24 25.26 -6.56 -5.41
N ALA A 25 25.01 -7.76 -4.91
CA ALA A 25 25.20 -9.01 -5.63
C ALA A 25 24.05 -9.35 -6.60
N GLU A 26 23.00 -8.54 -6.65
CA GLU A 26 21.74 -8.83 -7.34
C GLU A 26 21.47 -7.92 -8.55
N LEU A 27 22.51 -7.29 -9.12
CA LEU A 27 22.36 -6.46 -10.30
C LEU A 27 21.79 -7.19 -11.53
N TRP A 28 22.02 -8.50 -11.61
CA TRP A 28 21.44 -9.33 -12.67
C TRP A 28 19.98 -9.71 -12.39
N GLU A 29 19.52 -9.57 -11.16
CA GLU A 29 18.12 -9.72 -10.78
C GLU A 29 17.31 -8.42 -10.88
N ALA A 30 17.87 -7.36 -11.46
CA ALA A 30 17.14 -6.10 -11.70
C ALA A 30 15.87 -6.33 -12.56
N GLU A 31 15.82 -7.41 -13.34
CA GLU A 31 14.60 -7.86 -14.04
C GLU A 31 13.56 -8.45 -13.08
N LYS A 32 13.98 -8.81 -11.86
CA LYS A 32 13.13 -9.34 -10.79
C LYS A 32 13.10 -8.39 -9.61
N ALA A 33 12.90 -7.08 -9.88
CA ALA A 33 12.68 -6.11 -8.82
C ALA A 33 11.55 -6.62 -7.90
N PRO A 34 11.64 -6.42 -6.56
CA PRO A 34 10.55 -6.77 -5.67
C PRO A 34 9.23 -6.22 -6.20
N PRO A 35 8.15 -7.00 -6.14
CA PRO A 35 6.86 -6.60 -6.71
C PRO A 35 6.40 -5.22 -6.24
N GLU A 36 6.66 -4.90 -4.99
CA GLU A 36 6.34 -3.60 -4.39
C GLU A 36 7.08 -2.45 -5.07
N ARG A 37 8.35 -2.65 -5.40
CA ARG A 37 9.16 -1.66 -6.09
C ARG A 37 8.66 -1.42 -7.51
N VAL A 38 8.32 -2.48 -8.23
CA VAL A 38 7.77 -2.40 -9.58
C VAL A 38 6.45 -1.61 -9.55
N LEU A 39 5.59 -1.93 -8.60
CA LEU A 39 4.30 -1.27 -8.45
C LEU A 39 4.49 0.22 -8.14
N LEU A 40 5.32 0.56 -7.16
CA LEU A 40 5.59 1.96 -6.80
C LEU A 40 6.20 2.75 -7.95
N SER A 41 7.17 2.19 -8.65
CA SER A 41 7.80 2.84 -9.81
C SER A 41 6.80 3.10 -10.92
N PHE A 42 5.90 2.16 -11.15
CA PHE A 42 4.83 2.30 -12.14
C PHE A 42 3.86 3.43 -11.75
N LEU A 43 3.41 3.45 -10.51
CA LEU A 43 2.48 4.47 -10.01
C LEU A 43 3.02 5.88 -10.16
N ARG A 44 4.33 6.02 -10.10
CA ARG A 44 5.02 7.29 -10.30
C ARG A 44 5.32 7.62 -11.75
N GLY A 45 4.93 6.76 -12.68
CA GLY A 45 5.25 6.95 -14.09
C GLY A 45 6.73 6.83 -14.42
N LYS A 46 7.51 6.18 -13.57
CA LYS A 46 8.97 5.98 -13.77
C LYS A 46 9.32 4.72 -14.52
N THR A 47 8.36 3.86 -14.75
CA THR A 47 8.54 2.65 -15.54
C THR A 47 7.33 2.46 -16.44
N ASP A 48 7.58 2.03 -17.66
CA ASP A 48 6.53 1.69 -18.62
C ASP A 48 6.15 0.20 -18.55
N ASN A 49 6.65 -0.50 -17.56
CA ASN A 49 6.43 -1.95 -17.44
C ASN A 49 5.05 -2.28 -16.89
N VAL A 50 4.03 -1.79 -17.58
CA VAL A 50 2.61 -2.05 -17.30
C VAL A 50 2.33 -3.55 -17.26
N SER A 51 2.94 -4.30 -18.18
CA SER A 51 2.74 -5.74 -18.29
C SER A 51 3.15 -6.50 -17.03
N ALA A 52 4.28 -6.14 -16.42
CA ALA A 52 4.75 -6.75 -15.18
C ALA A 52 3.81 -6.44 -13.99
N VAL A 53 3.35 -5.20 -13.88
CA VAL A 53 2.40 -4.79 -12.85
C VAL A 53 1.06 -5.50 -13.01
N ARG A 54 0.54 -5.56 -14.23
CA ARG A 54 -0.71 -6.25 -14.53
C ARG A 54 -0.60 -7.75 -14.22
N GLY A 55 0.50 -8.38 -14.61
CA GLY A 55 0.75 -9.79 -14.30
C GLY A 55 0.83 -10.04 -12.79
N TYR A 56 1.45 -9.15 -12.05
CA TYR A 56 1.52 -9.23 -10.60
C TYR A 56 0.12 -9.13 -9.94
N LEU A 57 -0.69 -8.17 -10.37
CA LEU A 57 -2.05 -8.03 -9.88
C LEU A 57 -2.90 -9.27 -10.19
N GLN A 58 -2.79 -9.79 -11.40
CA GLN A 58 -3.50 -11.01 -11.82
C GLN A 58 -3.09 -12.23 -10.99
N ALA A 59 -1.81 -12.35 -10.66
CA ALA A 59 -1.31 -13.42 -9.79
C ALA A 59 -1.90 -13.35 -8.39
N HIS A 60 -2.31 -12.16 -7.94
CA HIS A 60 -3.00 -11.94 -6.67
C HIS A 60 -4.53 -11.90 -6.82
N GLN A 61 -5.05 -12.39 -7.94
CA GLN A 61 -6.48 -12.46 -8.24
C GLN A 61 -7.16 -11.08 -8.27
N ILE A 62 -6.41 -10.06 -8.65
CA ILE A 62 -6.89 -8.69 -8.81
C ILE A 62 -6.97 -8.38 -10.31
N ASP A 63 -8.15 -7.97 -10.78
CA ASP A 63 -8.33 -7.52 -12.15
C ASP A 63 -7.71 -6.13 -12.32
N PRO A 64 -6.63 -5.98 -13.11
CA PRO A 64 -5.96 -4.69 -13.28
C PRO A 64 -6.79 -3.66 -14.05
N ASP A 65 -7.81 -4.08 -14.76
CA ASP A 65 -8.69 -3.18 -15.51
C ASP A 65 -9.94 -2.77 -14.73
N SER A 66 -10.08 -3.26 -13.51
CA SER A 66 -11.23 -2.94 -12.68
C SER A 66 -11.22 -1.48 -12.23
N ARG A 67 -12.32 -0.78 -12.47
CA ARG A 67 -12.53 0.58 -11.94
C ARG A 67 -12.75 0.60 -10.43
N GLN A 68 -12.76 -0.56 -9.81
CA GLN A 68 -12.87 -0.73 -8.36
C GLN A 68 -11.53 -0.88 -7.68
N LEU A 69 -10.45 -0.63 -8.41
CA LEU A 69 -9.08 -0.70 -7.93
C LEU A 69 -8.65 0.66 -7.38
N PHE A 70 -8.16 0.68 -6.16
CA PHE A 70 -7.67 1.87 -5.48
C PHE A 70 -6.30 1.62 -4.87
N LEU A 71 -5.52 2.68 -4.81
CA LEU A 71 -4.20 2.68 -4.22
C LEU A 71 -4.25 3.52 -2.95
N LEU A 72 -3.77 2.95 -1.85
CA LEU A 72 -3.74 3.63 -0.56
C LEU A 72 -2.31 3.75 -0.08
N ALA A 73 -1.95 4.93 0.40
CA ALA A 73 -0.74 5.14 1.20
C ALA A 73 -1.18 5.53 2.61
N ILE A 74 -0.78 4.77 3.60
CA ILE A 74 -1.18 4.92 4.99
C ILE A 74 0.04 5.31 5.79
N GLN A 75 0.04 6.52 6.30
CA GLN A 75 1.13 7.07 7.10
C GLN A 75 0.74 7.10 8.57
N MET A 76 1.54 6.47 9.41
CA MET A 76 1.36 6.51 10.86
C MET A 76 1.80 7.87 11.42
N ASP A 77 0.94 8.52 12.19
CA ASP A 77 1.21 9.88 12.68
C ASP A 77 2.28 9.91 13.79
N ASN A 78 2.37 8.87 14.58
CA ASN A 78 3.37 8.76 15.65
C ASN A 78 4.08 7.39 15.62
N TYR A 79 4.72 7.09 14.52
CA TYR A 79 5.39 5.82 14.32
C TYR A 79 6.47 5.56 15.38
N THR A 80 7.36 6.52 15.60
CA THR A 80 8.47 6.37 16.55
C THR A 80 7.99 6.09 17.97
N GLY A 81 6.96 6.79 18.43
CA GLY A 81 6.39 6.56 19.75
C GLY A 81 5.71 5.20 19.87
N CYS A 82 5.03 4.75 18.81
CA CYS A 82 4.40 3.43 18.79
C CYS A 82 5.41 2.30 18.78
N VAL A 83 6.45 2.40 17.97
CA VAL A 83 7.54 1.41 17.93
C VAL A 83 8.19 1.24 19.31
N ALA A 84 8.43 2.35 20.03
CA ALA A 84 8.97 2.30 21.38
C ALA A 84 8.08 1.52 22.35
N CYS A 85 6.74 1.67 22.23
CA CYS A 85 5.78 0.91 23.04
C CYS A 85 5.80 -0.59 22.76
N PHE A 86 6.08 -0.98 21.53
CA PHE A 86 6.13 -2.39 21.11
C PHE A 86 7.49 -3.04 21.32
N ARG A 87 8.49 -2.29 21.77
CA ARG A 87 9.89 -2.73 21.99
C ARG A 87 10.60 -3.26 20.74
N ALA A 88 9.89 -3.42 19.63
CA ALA A 88 10.45 -3.86 18.36
C ALA A 88 9.61 -3.30 17.22
N GLY A 89 10.25 -2.56 16.30
CA GLY A 89 9.58 -1.97 15.14
C GLY A 89 8.90 -3.01 14.26
N GLU A 90 9.51 -4.16 14.08
CA GLU A 90 8.96 -5.26 13.29
C GLU A 90 7.62 -5.77 13.83
N LEU A 91 7.47 -5.83 15.15
CA LEU A 91 6.22 -6.26 15.76
C LEU A 91 5.09 -5.25 15.53
N PHE A 92 5.41 -3.96 15.60
CA PHE A 92 4.45 -2.91 15.28
C PHE A 92 4.02 -2.97 13.81
N ASP A 93 4.98 -3.07 12.89
CA ASP A 93 4.72 -3.17 11.46
C ASP A 93 3.86 -4.40 11.14
N TYR A 94 4.17 -5.53 11.74
CA TYR A 94 3.40 -6.75 11.60
C TYR A 94 1.96 -6.58 12.10
N ALA A 95 1.77 -5.90 13.21
CA ALA A 95 0.43 -5.64 13.74
C ALA A 95 -0.39 -4.75 12.80
N VAL A 96 0.22 -3.70 12.24
CA VAL A 96 -0.44 -2.84 11.25
C VAL A 96 -0.80 -3.63 9.99
N GLU A 97 0.12 -4.40 9.45
CA GLU A 97 -0.12 -5.21 8.26
C GLU A 97 -1.26 -6.20 8.47
N ASN A 98 -1.31 -6.86 9.62
CA ASN A 98 -2.38 -7.79 9.94
C ASN A 98 -3.75 -7.12 9.98
N ILE A 99 -3.84 -5.95 10.61
CA ILE A 99 -5.08 -5.18 10.65
C ILE A 99 -5.53 -4.81 9.23
N LEU A 100 -4.60 -4.33 8.41
CA LEU A 100 -4.90 -3.95 7.04
C LEU A 100 -5.33 -5.16 6.20
N GLN A 101 -4.63 -6.28 6.32
CA GLN A 101 -4.94 -7.51 5.59
C GLN A 101 -6.31 -8.08 5.96
N GLU A 102 -6.65 -8.09 7.23
CA GLU A 102 -7.93 -8.54 7.71
C GLU A 102 -9.07 -7.69 7.12
N ILE A 103 -8.95 -6.38 7.19
CA ILE A 103 -9.96 -5.46 6.67
C ILE A 103 -10.07 -5.58 5.14
N VAL A 104 -8.96 -5.64 4.42
CA VAL A 104 -8.94 -5.83 2.97
C VAL A 104 -9.67 -7.12 2.59
N GLY A 105 -9.41 -8.21 3.31
CA GLY A 105 -10.05 -9.51 3.07
C GLY A 105 -11.57 -9.48 3.24
N GLU A 106 -12.08 -8.68 4.16
CA GLU A 106 -13.52 -8.55 4.39
C GLU A 106 -14.24 -7.81 3.25
N TYR A 107 -13.56 -6.92 2.53
CA TYR A 107 -14.18 -6.02 1.57
C TYR A 107 -13.93 -6.34 0.09
N GLY A 108 -13.25 -7.41 -0.21
CA GLY A 108 -13.06 -7.84 -1.58
C GLY A 108 -11.69 -8.43 -1.85
N GLY A 109 -10.66 -7.84 -1.30
CA GLY A 109 -9.31 -8.32 -1.44
C GLY A 109 -8.33 -7.21 -1.81
N GLY A 110 -7.07 -7.54 -1.81
CA GLY A 110 -6.02 -6.60 -2.13
C GLY A 110 -4.66 -7.08 -1.65
N ILE A 111 -3.70 -6.20 -1.76
CA ILE A 111 -2.31 -6.47 -1.39
C ILE A 111 -1.89 -5.40 -0.39
N VAL A 112 -1.31 -5.81 0.73
CA VAL A 112 -0.75 -4.94 1.74
C VAL A 112 0.76 -5.14 1.78
N PHE A 113 1.51 -4.05 1.76
CA PHE A 113 2.95 -4.08 1.94
C PHE A 113 3.42 -2.78 2.59
N HIS A 114 4.61 -2.79 3.18
CA HIS A 114 5.21 -1.56 3.68
C HIS A 114 6.66 -1.42 3.20
N SER A 115 7.13 -0.19 3.14
CA SER A 115 8.53 0.13 2.93
C SER A 115 9.19 0.47 4.27
N GLU A 116 10.48 0.70 4.26
CA GLU A 116 11.16 1.20 5.45
C GLU A 116 10.51 2.50 5.94
N GLY A 117 10.29 2.58 7.25
CA GLY A 117 9.66 3.73 7.87
C GLY A 117 8.20 3.46 8.24
N HIS A 118 7.39 4.49 8.22
CA HIS A 118 6.06 4.52 8.79
C HIS A 118 4.94 4.56 7.74
N VAL A 119 5.24 4.14 6.51
CA VAL A 119 4.27 4.16 5.41
C VAL A 119 3.94 2.74 4.99
N PHE A 120 2.64 2.46 4.95
CA PHE A 120 2.07 1.20 4.48
C PHE A 120 1.30 1.46 3.19
N TYR A 121 1.38 0.53 2.26
CA TYR A 121 0.72 0.64 0.97
C TYR A 121 -0.29 -0.47 0.81
N THR A 122 -1.42 -0.15 0.21
CA THR A 122 -2.45 -1.13 -0.08
C THR A 122 -2.95 -0.93 -1.49
N VAL A 123 -2.98 -2.00 -2.27
CA VAL A 123 -3.76 -2.08 -3.49
C VAL A 123 -5.08 -2.71 -3.09
N LEU A 124 -6.14 -1.92 -3.13
CA LEU A 124 -7.46 -2.33 -2.67
C LEU A 124 -8.38 -2.59 -3.86
N HIS A 125 -8.94 -3.79 -3.92
CA HIS A 125 -10.00 -4.14 -4.88
C HIS A 125 -11.33 -4.21 -4.14
N VAL A 126 -12.20 -3.24 -4.39
CA VAL A 126 -13.49 -3.13 -3.72
C VAL A 126 -14.52 -4.00 -4.44
N ALA A 127 -15.07 -4.98 -3.76
CA ALA A 127 -16.08 -5.85 -4.33
C ALA A 127 -17.37 -5.09 -4.63
N ALA A 128 -17.92 -5.30 -5.83
CA ALA A 128 -19.19 -4.72 -6.24
C ALA A 128 -20.34 -5.51 -5.60
N LYS A 129 -20.73 -5.15 -4.39
CA LYS A 129 -21.85 -5.81 -3.69
C LYS A 129 -23.20 -5.11 -3.85
N SER A 130 -23.21 -3.89 -4.38
CA SER A 130 -24.42 -3.09 -4.51
C SER A 130 -24.22 -2.00 -5.54
N SER A 131 -25.24 -1.70 -6.32
CA SER A 131 -25.25 -0.60 -7.28
C SER A 131 -25.54 0.77 -6.66
N ILE A 132 -25.84 0.82 -5.38
CA ILE A 132 -26.30 2.02 -4.68
C ILE A 132 -25.12 2.87 -4.19
N ILE A 133 -24.02 2.25 -3.79
CA ILE A 133 -22.84 2.94 -3.26
C ILE A 133 -21.73 2.89 -4.30
N SER A 134 -21.16 4.04 -4.63
CA SER A 134 -20.05 4.11 -5.58
C SER A 134 -18.82 3.36 -5.06
N PRO A 135 -17.97 2.80 -5.94
CA PRO A 135 -16.72 2.17 -5.52
C PRO A 135 -15.84 3.11 -4.69
N LYS A 136 -15.79 4.38 -5.04
CA LYS A 136 -15.03 5.39 -4.29
C LYS A 136 -15.55 5.58 -2.87
N ASP A 137 -16.85 5.70 -2.69
CA ASP A 137 -17.45 5.86 -1.36
C ASP A 137 -17.21 4.63 -0.50
N ARG A 138 -17.23 3.45 -1.11
CA ARG A 138 -16.91 2.20 -0.43
C ARG A 138 -15.44 2.16 -0.02
N ALA A 139 -14.54 2.58 -0.89
CA ALA A 139 -13.12 2.68 -0.58
C ALA A 139 -12.87 3.67 0.58
N LEU A 140 -13.55 4.79 0.61
CA LEU A 140 -13.49 5.76 1.70
C LEU A 140 -14.00 5.16 3.02
N SER A 141 -15.06 4.36 3.00
CA SER A 141 -15.55 3.65 4.18
C SER A 141 -14.52 2.65 4.72
N ILE A 142 -13.82 1.97 3.84
CA ILE A 142 -12.72 1.06 4.21
C ILE A 142 -11.57 1.84 4.86
N CYS A 143 -11.22 2.99 4.32
CA CYS A 143 -10.21 3.87 4.91
C CYS A 143 -10.58 4.30 6.34
N GLU A 144 -11.84 4.65 6.55
CA GLU A 144 -12.32 5.02 7.88
C GLU A 144 -12.26 3.84 8.84
N ARG A 145 -12.55 2.64 8.38
CA ARG A 145 -12.40 1.44 9.17
C ARG A 145 -10.95 1.14 9.54
N PHE A 146 -10.00 1.37 8.65
CA PHE A 146 -8.57 1.31 8.97
C PHE A 146 -8.21 2.26 10.10
N ARG A 147 -8.64 3.51 10.01
CA ARG A 147 -8.37 4.53 11.04
C ARG A 147 -8.90 4.12 12.40
N ILE A 148 -10.14 3.65 12.44
CA ILE A 148 -10.79 3.21 13.68
C ILE A 148 -10.05 2.01 14.28
N SER A 149 -9.73 1.02 13.47
CA SER A 149 -9.02 -0.18 13.93
C SER A 149 -7.62 0.13 14.45
N ILE A 150 -6.89 0.96 13.74
CA ILE A 150 -5.54 1.39 14.16
C ILE A 150 -5.62 2.17 15.47
N LYS A 151 -6.56 3.09 15.59
CA LYS A 151 -6.75 3.86 16.83
C LYS A 151 -7.12 2.96 18.01
N ASN A 152 -8.04 2.04 17.83
CA ASN A 152 -8.52 1.18 18.89
C ASN A 152 -7.49 0.14 19.32
N ASN A 153 -6.78 -0.47 18.39
CA ASN A 153 -5.87 -1.58 18.66
C ASN A 153 -4.45 -1.12 18.95
N LEU A 154 -3.98 -0.06 18.30
CA LEU A 154 -2.59 0.40 18.39
C LEU A 154 -2.44 1.75 19.09
N LYS A 155 -3.56 2.36 19.49
CA LYS A 155 -3.58 3.68 20.17
C LYS A 155 -2.85 4.76 19.37
N ASN A 156 -2.94 4.69 18.05
CA ASN A 156 -2.31 5.64 17.15
C ASN A 156 -3.33 6.16 16.13
N THR A 157 -2.98 7.25 15.47
CA THR A 157 -3.73 7.79 14.33
C THR A 157 -2.93 7.62 13.05
N CYS A 158 -3.59 7.69 11.92
CA CYS A 158 -2.94 7.62 10.63
C CYS A 158 -3.60 8.56 9.62
N SER A 159 -2.80 8.97 8.65
CA SER A 159 -3.26 9.72 7.48
C SER A 159 -3.31 8.76 6.29
N ILE A 160 -4.41 8.77 5.55
CA ILE A 160 -4.61 7.87 4.42
C ILE A 160 -4.79 8.70 3.16
N TYR A 161 -3.98 8.39 2.16
CA TYR A 161 -4.03 8.98 0.83
C TYR A 161 -4.58 7.93 -0.13
N ILE A 162 -5.57 8.30 -0.92
CA ILE A 162 -6.27 7.39 -1.84
C ILE A 162 -6.21 7.92 -3.26
N ASP A 163 -5.89 7.05 -4.20
CA ASP A 163 -5.87 7.37 -5.62
C ASP A 163 -6.27 6.13 -6.44
N GLN A 164 -6.52 6.35 -7.72
CA GLN A 164 -6.75 5.27 -8.68
C GLN A 164 -5.54 5.10 -9.60
N PRO A 165 -5.29 3.87 -10.10
CA PRO A 165 -4.21 3.65 -11.05
C PRO A 165 -4.37 4.52 -12.29
N ARG A 166 -3.26 5.08 -12.77
CA ARG A 166 -3.27 6.00 -13.92
C ARG A 166 -3.55 5.33 -15.26
N TRP A 167 -3.49 4.00 -15.33
CA TRP A 167 -3.85 3.27 -16.55
C TRP A 167 -5.36 3.02 -16.68
N LEU A 168 -6.13 3.35 -15.68
CA LEU A 168 -7.60 3.29 -15.73
C LEU A 168 -8.20 4.59 -16.39
#